data_62b78d8082f61faf351a83b94f60d189
#
_entry.id   62b78d8082f61faf351a83b94f60d189
#
_cell.length_a   1.000
_cell.length_b   1.000
_cell.length_c   1.000
_cell.angle_alpha   90.00
_cell.angle_beta   90.00
_cell.angle_gamma   90.00
#
_symmetry.space_group_name_H-M   'P 1'
#
loop_
_entity.id
_entity.type
_entity.pdbx_description
1 polymer ?
#
loop_
_entity_poly.entity_id
_entity_poly.type
_entity_poly.pdbx_seq_one_letter_code
_entity_poly.pdbx_strand_id
1 'polypeptide(L)'
;MHSGLIDHHCHLLVAYYYPFDENKKNASPFLQKSYAYQKQNILEPVLAKVRAELQGYDVNNSSFERLLDELKIKLHSQFNLHGINLIDRWLSYDIAQFNFYTVNVCDALLNIAVLKDYLDKCGRCGSSKFNIGIGMHPYHLEPNINMSSFGMSLNEEIAREVKLISYLKEHYPQALKGGLGEIGLDKRLSVALSEQIEVLRSYLLSTMHFNLPYSFHCVKAYDELYKLLNSQQFKGKITGCVHGFNGSCQQALALNKLGLKIGLGRSLLGQQNEKKITALLEYVPLKDILLESDFDGSSSLNYDDRVVAELDCKLQSLAGRLPK
;
A
#
# COMPACT_ATOMS: atom_id res chain seq x y z
N MET A 1 -14.53 -22.51 4.77
CA MET A 1 -13.62 -22.07 5.87
C MET A 1 -12.64 -21.13 5.22
N HIS A 2 -12.59 -19.88 5.65
CA HIS A 2 -11.55 -18.96 5.12
C HIS A 2 -10.18 -19.51 5.48
N SER A 3 -9.24 -19.46 4.53
CA SER A 3 -7.89 -20.03 4.65
C SER A 3 -7.05 -19.46 5.81
N GLY A 4 -7.49 -18.38 6.43
CA GLY A 4 -6.70 -17.62 7.41
C GLY A 4 -5.54 -16.84 6.80
N LEU A 5 -5.35 -16.90 5.46
CA LEU A 5 -4.29 -16.20 4.75
C LEU A 5 -4.53 -14.68 4.77
N ILE A 6 -3.44 -13.94 4.87
CA ILE A 6 -3.44 -12.48 4.83
C ILE A 6 -2.60 -12.04 3.65
N ASP A 7 -3.17 -11.17 2.80
CA ASP A 7 -2.38 -10.41 1.83
C ASP A 7 -1.83 -9.17 2.53
N HIS A 8 -0.54 -9.23 2.87
CA HIS A 8 0.10 -8.21 3.69
C HIS A 8 0.43 -6.93 2.93
N HIS A 9 0.38 -6.94 1.60
CA HIS A 9 0.56 -5.74 0.79
C HIS A 9 -0.13 -5.88 -0.56
N CYS A 10 -1.10 -5.01 -0.81
CA CYS A 10 -1.76 -4.82 -2.09
C CYS A 10 -2.36 -3.40 -2.17
N HIS A 11 -2.90 -3.05 -3.33
CA HIS A 11 -3.51 -1.77 -3.58
C HIS A 11 -4.95 -1.94 -4.10
N LEU A 12 -5.86 -1.09 -3.64
CA LEU A 12 -7.26 -1.14 -4.07
C LEU A 12 -7.46 -0.39 -5.39
N LEU A 13 -6.86 0.79 -5.53
CA LEU A 13 -7.16 1.74 -6.60
C LEU A 13 -5.93 2.25 -7.38
N VAL A 14 -4.72 1.85 -7.03
CA VAL A 14 -3.47 2.41 -7.61
C VAL A 14 -3.41 2.33 -9.12
N ALA A 15 -3.89 1.26 -9.74
CA ALA A 15 -3.93 1.12 -11.19
C ALA A 15 -4.66 2.26 -11.91
N TYR A 16 -5.51 2.98 -11.20
CA TYR A 16 -6.27 4.09 -11.75
C TYR A 16 -5.51 5.42 -11.74
N TYR A 17 -4.40 5.51 -10.98
CA TYR A 17 -3.65 6.75 -10.78
C TYR A 17 -2.36 6.84 -11.57
N TYR A 18 -1.64 5.72 -11.70
CA TYR A 18 -0.36 5.75 -12.39
C TYR A 18 -0.57 5.63 -13.89
N PRO A 19 0.09 6.48 -14.69
CA PRO A 19 0.12 6.28 -16.12
C PRO A 19 0.69 4.90 -16.38
N PHE A 20 -0.04 4.12 -17.13
CA PHE A 20 0.43 2.85 -17.65
C PHE A 20 1.77 3.11 -18.33
N ASP A 21 2.82 2.40 -17.92
CA ASP A 21 4.09 2.45 -18.62
C ASP A 21 3.88 1.93 -20.04
N GLU A 22 3.79 2.84 -21.01
CA GLU A 22 3.58 2.52 -22.43
C GLU A 22 4.68 1.59 -22.96
N ASN A 23 5.81 1.48 -22.25
CA ASN A 23 6.91 0.57 -22.57
C ASN A 23 6.69 -0.86 -22.04
N LYS A 24 5.70 -1.12 -21.20
CA LYS A 24 5.28 -2.48 -20.86
C LYS A 24 4.53 -3.10 -22.03
N LYS A 25 5.25 -3.63 -22.98
CA LYS A 25 4.81 -4.20 -24.29
C LYS A 25 3.75 -5.33 -24.22
N ASN A 26 3.26 -5.71 -23.05
CA ASN A 26 2.41 -6.89 -22.87
C ASN A 26 0.93 -6.62 -22.53
N ALA A 27 0.51 -5.37 -22.45
CA ALA A 27 -0.90 -5.07 -22.25
C ALA A 27 -1.64 -5.04 -23.59
N SER A 28 -2.81 -5.69 -23.66
CA SER A 28 -3.60 -5.70 -24.88
C SER A 28 -4.04 -4.27 -25.26
N PRO A 29 -4.12 -3.92 -26.55
CA PRO A 29 -4.59 -2.59 -27.02
C PRO A 29 -5.99 -2.23 -26.48
N PHE A 30 -6.80 -3.22 -26.17
CA PHE A 30 -8.13 -3.03 -25.58
C PHE A 30 -8.04 -2.54 -24.12
N LEU A 31 -7.14 -3.13 -23.32
CA LEU A 31 -6.91 -2.70 -21.94
C LEU A 31 -6.31 -1.29 -21.87
N GLN A 32 -5.40 -0.96 -22.79
CA GLN A 32 -4.82 0.39 -22.88
C GLN A 32 -5.88 1.45 -23.21
N LYS A 33 -6.78 1.18 -24.15
CA LYS A 33 -7.88 2.10 -24.51
C LYS A 33 -8.93 2.22 -23.41
N SER A 34 -9.28 1.12 -22.76
CA SER A 34 -10.24 1.11 -21.65
C SER A 34 -9.70 1.89 -20.46
N TYR A 35 -8.41 1.73 -20.16
CA TYR A 35 -7.71 2.45 -19.09
C TYR A 35 -7.63 3.96 -19.36
N ALA A 36 -7.20 4.37 -20.56
CA ALA A 36 -7.13 5.77 -20.95
C ALA A 36 -8.52 6.43 -20.89
N TYR A 37 -9.56 5.74 -21.33
CA TYR A 37 -10.95 6.21 -21.25
C TYR A 37 -11.42 6.36 -19.79
N GLN A 38 -11.15 5.39 -18.94
CA GLN A 38 -11.50 5.44 -17.52
C GLN A 38 -10.75 6.56 -16.79
N LYS A 39 -9.45 6.70 -17.02
CA LYS A 39 -8.65 7.78 -16.44
C LYS A 39 -9.19 9.15 -16.82
N GLN A 40 -9.41 9.39 -18.12
CA GLN A 40 -9.75 10.72 -18.63
C GLN A 40 -11.20 11.11 -18.34
N ASN A 41 -12.14 10.19 -18.39
CA ASN A 41 -13.57 10.51 -18.30
C ASN A 41 -14.17 10.26 -16.91
N ILE A 42 -13.50 9.49 -16.07
CA ILE A 42 -14.04 9.04 -14.80
C ILE A 42 -13.22 9.60 -13.63
N LEU A 43 -11.93 9.34 -13.62
CA LEU A 43 -11.06 9.71 -12.49
C LEU A 43 -10.67 11.18 -12.49
N GLU A 44 -10.28 11.76 -13.61
CA GLU A 44 -9.85 13.18 -13.65
C GLU A 44 -10.93 14.14 -13.13
N PRO A 45 -12.23 14.00 -13.49
CA PRO A 45 -13.27 14.84 -12.90
C PRO A 45 -13.43 14.63 -11.38
N VAL A 46 -13.30 13.38 -10.89
CA VAL A 46 -13.36 13.08 -9.45
C VAL A 46 -12.15 13.66 -8.74
N LEU A 47 -10.95 13.45 -9.30
CA LEU A 47 -9.71 13.99 -8.75
C LEU A 47 -9.69 15.52 -8.76
N ALA A 48 -10.17 16.15 -9.83
CA ALA A 48 -10.30 17.62 -9.90
C ALA A 48 -11.21 18.15 -8.78
N LYS A 49 -12.34 17.47 -8.50
CA LYS A 49 -13.21 17.84 -7.39
C LYS A 49 -12.53 17.62 -6.04
N VAL A 50 -11.89 16.47 -5.83
CA VAL A 50 -11.11 16.17 -4.62
C VAL A 50 -10.03 17.25 -4.40
N ARG A 51 -9.32 17.63 -5.45
CA ARG A 51 -8.30 18.69 -5.40
C ARG A 51 -8.89 20.01 -4.93
N ALA A 52 -9.98 20.46 -5.55
CA ALA A 52 -10.62 21.72 -5.21
C ALA A 52 -11.12 21.74 -3.76
N GLU A 53 -11.65 20.64 -3.32
CA GLU A 53 -12.24 20.53 -1.98
C GLU A 53 -11.18 20.29 -0.89
N LEU A 54 -10.10 19.55 -1.16
CA LEU A 54 -9.01 19.36 -0.21
C LEU A 54 -8.29 20.67 0.18
N GLN A 55 -8.32 21.69 -0.66
CA GLN A 55 -7.73 23.00 -0.31
C GLN A 55 -8.49 23.72 0.82
N GLY A 56 -9.76 23.42 1.06
CA GLY A 56 -10.60 24.08 2.05
C GLY A 56 -11.13 23.20 3.20
N TYR A 57 -10.85 21.90 3.22
CA TYR A 57 -11.50 20.96 4.14
C TYR A 57 -10.81 20.81 5.49
N ASP A 58 -11.63 20.88 6.55
CA ASP A 58 -11.30 20.34 7.85
C ASP A 58 -11.90 18.92 7.96
N VAL A 59 -11.04 17.91 8.16
CA VAL A 59 -11.40 16.49 8.28
C VAL A 59 -12.35 16.22 9.45
N ASN A 60 -12.49 17.17 10.37
CA ASN A 60 -13.26 17.03 11.61
C ASN A 60 -14.67 17.62 11.52
N ASN A 61 -15.18 17.96 10.34
CA ASN A 61 -16.50 18.56 10.22
C ASN A 61 -17.47 17.76 9.35
N SER A 62 -18.78 18.05 9.47
CA SER A 62 -19.85 17.40 8.70
C SER A 62 -19.70 17.55 7.18
N SER A 63 -18.88 18.49 6.72
CA SER A 63 -18.59 18.68 5.31
C SER A 63 -17.66 17.58 4.77
N PHE A 64 -16.75 17.05 5.59
CA PHE A 64 -15.90 15.93 5.21
C PHE A 64 -16.70 14.64 5.00
N GLU A 65 -17.62 14.31 5.91
CA GLU A 65 -18.53 13.17 5.76
C GLU A 65 -19.33 13.26 4.46
N ARG A 66 -19.85 14.46 4.14
CA ARG A 66 -20.55 14.70 2.87
C ARG A 66 -19.67 14.47 1.67
N LEU A 67 -18.42 14.92 1.72
CA LEU A 67 -17.45 14.67 0.65
C LEU A 67 -17.22 13.16 0.45
N LEU A 68 -17.02 12.40 1.52
CA LEU A 68 -16.85 10.95 1.44
C LEU A 68 -18.08 10.29 0.81
N ASP A 69 -19.30 10.68 1.18
CA ASP A 69 -20.54 10.14 0.62
C ASP A 69 -20.70 10.50 -0.87
N GLU A 70 -20.37 11.71 -1.29
CA GLU A 70 -20.41 12.10 -2.70
C GLU A 70 -19.38 11.35 -3.54
N LEU A 71 -18.14 11.19 -3.03
CA LEU A 71 -17.09 10.41 -3.68
C LEU A 71 -17.49 8.94 -3.79
N LYS A 72 -18.05 8.36 -2.72
CA LYS A 72 -18.55 7.00 -2.70
C LYS A 72 -19.59 6.76 -3.81
N ILE A 73 -20.62 7.61 -3.90
CA ILE A 73 -21.66 7.48 -4.92
C ILE A 73 -21.07 7.49 -6.33
N LYS A 74 -20.15 8.43 -6.60
CA LYS A 74 -19.49 8.52 -7.89
C LYS A 74 -18.64 7.29 -8.19
N LEU A 75 -17.84 6.84 -7.23
CA LEU A 75 -16.94 5.71 -7.40
C LEU A 75 -17.72 4.39 -7.58
N HIS A 76 -18.76 4.15 -6.76
CA HIS A 76 -19.59 2.95 -6.88
C HIS A 76 -20.29 2.85 -8.23
N SER A 77 -20.77 3.96 -8.79
CA SER A 77 -21.39 3.96 -10.13
C SER A 77 -20.41 3.59 -11.25
N GLN A 78 -19.13 3.81 -11.03
CA GLN A 78 -18.07 3.67 -12.02
C GLN A 78 -17.33 2.32 -11.93
N PHE A 79 -17.19 1.78 -10.70
CA PHE A 79 -16.52 0.50 -10.47
C PHE A 79 -17.47 -0.71 -10.52
N ASN A 80 -18.71 -0.51 -10.95
CA ASN A 80 -19.68 -1.58 -11.12
C ASN A 80 -19.39 -2.34 -12.44
N LEU A 81 -18.31 -3.11 -12.45
CA LEU A 81 -17.93 -3.94 -13.59
C LEU A 81 -18.82 -5.18 -13.65
N HIS A 82 -19.55 -5.35 -14.72
CA HIS A 82 -20.46 -6.50 -14.96
C HIS A 82 -21.52 -6.71 -13.88
N GLY A 83 -21.98 -5.64 -13.20
CA GLY A 83 -23.04 -5.74 -12.19
C GLY A 83 -22.57 -6.23 -10.82
N ILE A 84 -21.26 -6.45 -10.61
CA ILE A 84 -20.70 -6.83 -9.33
C ILE A 84 -20.03 -5.60 -8.70
N ASN A 85 -20.46 -5.25 -7.49
CA ASN A 85 -19.84 -4.17 -6.71
C ASN A 85 -18.38 -4.51 -6.42
N LEU A 86 -17.49 -3.52 -6.51
CA LEU A 86 -16.05 -3.69 -6.24
C LEU A 86 -15.80 -4.36 -4.88
N ILE A 87 -16.51 -3.93 -3.85
CA ILE A 87 -16.35 -4.46 -2.48
C ILE A 87 -16.82 -5.90 -2.40
N ASP A 88 -17.96 -6.25 -2.99
CA ASP A 88 -18.47 -7.61 -3.00
C ASP A 88 -17.50 -8.57 -3.70
N ARG A 89 -16.83 -8.08 -4.74
CA ARG A 89 -15.79 -8.83 -5.42
C ARG A 89 -14.58 -9.10 -4.51
N TRP A 90 -14.07 -8.09 -3.79
CA TRP A 90 -12.98 -8.29 -2.83
C TRP A 90 -13.40 -9.17 -1.66
N LEU A 91 -14.67 -9.11 -1.25
CA LEU A 91 -15.21 -9.98 -0.21
C LEU A 91 -15.32 -11.45 -0.65
N SER A 92 -15.45 -11.72 -1.95
CA SER A 92 -15.57 -13.08 -2.49
C SER A 92 -14.27 -13.89 -2.50
N TYR A 93 -13.09 -13.23 -2.41
CA TYR A 93 -11.81 -13.93 -2.37
C TYR A 93 -11.59 -14.67 -1.05
N ASP A 94 -10.94 -15.85 -1.12
CA ASP A 94 -10.61 -16.66 0.07
C ASP A 94 -9.35 -16.18 0.79
N ILE A 95 -9.32 -14.88 1.05
CA ILE A 95 -8.30 -14.18 1.85
C ILE A 95 -8.99 -13.65 3.11
N ALA A 96 -8.39 -13.91 4.26
CA ALA A 96 -8.95 -13.48 5.54
C ALA A 96 -8.84 -11.96 5.75
N GLN A 97 -7.76 -11.35 5.24
CA GLN A 97 -7.49 -9.93 5.39
C GLN A 97 -6.66 -9.39 4.24
N PHE A 98 -7.01 -8.19 3.78
CA PHE A 98 -6.24 -7.40 2.82
C PHE A 98 -5.71 -6.14 3.49
N ASN A 99 -4.44 -5.84 3.27
CA ASN A 99 -3.85 -4.57 3.65
C ASN A 99 -3.67 -3.72 2.38
N PHE A 100 -4.60 -2.79 2.16
CA PHE A 100 -4.56 -1.85 1.05
C PHE A 100 -3.71 -0.66 1.43
N TYR A 101 -2.55 -0.52 0.82
CA TYR A 101 -1.69 0.63 1.03
C TYR A 101 -1.95 1.70 -0.02
N THR A 102 -1.92 2.94 0.41
CA THR A 102 -2.14 4.09 -0.44
C THR A 102 -0.82 4.77 -0.80
N VAL A 103 -0.82 5.53 -1.86
CA VAL A 103 0.40 6.10 -2.43
C VAL A 103 0.49 7.61 -2.25
N ASN A 104 -0.62 8.24 -1.87
CA ASN A 104 -0.73 9.67 -1.57
C ASN A 104 -2.08 9.99 -0.90
N VAL A 105 -2.24 11.22 -0.48
CA VAL A 105 -3.45 11.70 0.22
C VAL A 105 -4.75 11.51 -0.58
N CYS A 106 -4.71 11.60 -1.90
CA CYS A 106 -5.91 11.41 -2.72
C CYS A 106 -6.32 9.96 -2.80
N ASP A 107 -5.36 9.08 -3.01
CA ASP A 107 -5.60 7.64 -2.99
C ASP A 107 -6.16 7.22 -1.64
N ALA A 108 -5.61 7.75 -0.53
CA ALA A 108 -6.13 7.53 0.81
C ALA A 108 -7.61 7.94 0.94
N LEU A 109 -7.95 9.14 0.49
CA LEU A 109 -9.32 9.65 0.55
C LEU A 109 -10.29 8.80 -0.27
N LEU A 110 -9.89 8.37 -1.46
CA LEU A 110 -10.72 7.54 -2.32
C LEU A 110 -10.89 6.12 -1.78
N ASN A 111 -9.84 5.54 -1.20
CA ASN A 111 -9.93 4.24 -0.52
C ASN A 111 -10.92 4.30 0.66
N ILE A 112 -10.84 5.36 1.48
CA ILE A 112 -11.79 5.57 2.58
C ILE A 112 -13.22 5.69 2.05
N ALA A 113 -13.43 6.52 1.02
CA ALA A 113 -14.76 6.73 0.44
C ALA A 113 -15.37 5.44 -0.13
N VAL A 114 -14.60 4.64 -0.87
CA VAL A 114 -15.05 3.36 -1.44
C VAL A 114 -15.39 2.35 -0.36
N LEU A 115 -14.59 2.29 0.70
CA LEU A 115 -14.76 1.31 1.77
C LEU A 115 -15.73 1.76 2.86
N LYS A 116 -16.23 3.01 2.83
CA LYS A 116 -17.00 3.62 3.94
C LYS A 116 -18.17 2.75 4.40
N ASP A 117 -19.06 2.33 3.50
CA ASP A 117 -20.22 1.51 3.87
C ASP A 117 -19.84 0.16 4.50
N TYR A 118 -18.73 -0.42 4.06
CA TYR A 118 -18.18 -1.64 4.64
C TYR A 118 -17.63 -1.36 6.04
N LEU A 119 -16.86 -0.29 6.19
CA LEU A 119 -16.26 0.11 7.48
C LEU A 119 -17.31 0.48 8.52
N ASP A 120 -18.39 1.17 8.13
CA ASP A 120 -19.54 1.48 8.98
C ASP A 120 -20.21 0.20 9.51
N LYS A 121 -20.32 -0.83 8.69
CA LYS A 121 -20.84 -2.15 9.10
C LYS A 121 -19.87 -2.88 10.03
N CYS A 122 -18.57 -2.86 9.72
CA CYS A 122 -17.53 -3.52 10.51
C CYS A 122 -17.26 -2.86 11.86
N GLY A 123 -17.46 -1.56 11.96
CA GLY A 123 -17.35 -0.82 13.24
C GLY A 123 -18.21 -1.42 14.35
N ARG A 124 -19.32 -2.06 14.00
CA ARG A 124 -20.23 -2.78 14.93
C ARG A 124 -19.72 -4.16 15.33
N CYS A 125 -18.82 -4.77 14.52
CA CYS A 125 -18.35 -6.15 14.71
C CYS A 125 -16.92 -6.23 15.28
N GLY A 126 -16.19 -5.10 15.34
CA GLY A 126 -14.82 -5.03 15.89
C GLY A 126 -13.73 -5.67 15.04
N SER A 127 -14.06 -6.18 13.83
CA SER A 127 -13.11 -6.77 12.88
C SER A 127 -13.33 -6.23 11.47
N SER A 128 -12.27 -6.12 10.70
CA SER A 128 -12.32 -5.71 9.28
C SER A 128 -11.48 -6.68 8.44
N LYS A 129 -12.04 -7.11 7.31
CA LYS A 129 -11.29 -7.83 6.27
C LYS A 129 -10.35 -6.90 5.50
N PHE A 130 -10.66 -5.60 5.47
CA PHE A 130 -9.90 -4.58 4.78
C PHE A 130 -9.23 -3.63 5.76
N ASN A 131 -7.91 -3.47 5.62
CA ASN A 131 -7.15 -2.41 6.25
C ASN A 131 -6.76 -1.37 5.21
N ILE A 132 -6.60 -0.13 5.66
CA ILE A 132 -6.15 0.99 4.84
C ILE A 132 -4.87 1.51 5.47
N GLY A 133 -3.76 1.37 4.75
CA GLY A 133 -2.49 1.97 5.13
C GLY A 133 -2.32 3.29 4.40
N ILE A 134 -2.24 4.39 5.14
CA ILE A 134 -2.04 5.72 4.56
C ILE A 134 -0.55 6.00 4.47
N GLY A 135 -0.09 6.45 3.30
CA GLY A 135 1.31 6.78 3.10
C GLY A 135 1.59 7.49 1.79
N MET A 136 2.79 8.06 1.71
CA MET A 136 3.31 8.79 0.56
C MET A 136 4.39 7.96 -0.12
N HIS A 137 4.03 7.33 -1.23
CA HIS A 137 4.95 6.52 -2.02
C HIS A 137 6.03 7.40 -2.68
N PRO A 138 7.30 6.98 -2.73
CA PRO A 138 8.37 7.79 -3.31
C PRO A 138 8.13 8.17 -4.79
N TYR A 139 7.36 7.41 -5.56
CA TYR A 139 6.95 7.80 -6.93
C TYR A 139 6.16 9.10 -6.97
N HIS A 140 5.49 9.45 -5.88
CA HIS A 140 4.76 10.71 -5.77
C HIS A 140 5.67 11.94 -5.84
N LEU A 141 6.96 11.76 -5.57
CA LEU A 141 7.97 12.82 -5.64
C LEU A 141 8.47 13.09 -7.08
N GLU A 142 8.16 12.19 -8.05
CA GLU A 142 8.61 12.35 -9.43
C GLU A 142 7.91 13.52 -10.11
N PRO A 143 8.65 14.49 -10.70
CA PRO A 143 8.08 15.68 -11.33
C PRO A 143 7.09 15.38 -12.47
N ASN A 144 7.29 14.26 -13.17
CA ASN A 144 6.47 13.85 -14.31
C ASN A 144 5.22 13.05 -13.89
N ILE A 145 5.19 12.53 -12.67
CA ILE A 145 4.03 11.91 -12.07
C ILE A 145 3.28 13.01 -11.35
N ASN A 146 2.60 13.84 -12.10
CA ASN A 146 2.01 15.13 -11.71
C ASN A 146 0.88 15.00 -10.65
N MET A 147 1.12 14.19 -9.61
CA MET A 147 0.24 14.02 -8.47
C MET A 147 0.45 15.14 -7.43
N SER A 148 1.64 15.75 -7.40
CA SER A 148 1.94 17.00 -6.66
C SER A 148 1.17 18.22 -7.19
N SER A 149 0.39 18.05 -8.27
CA SER A 149 -0.46 19.10 -8.85
C SER A 149 -1.64 19.54 -7.99
N PHE A 150 -1.68 19.14 -6.71
CA PHE A 150 -2.64 19.69 -5.74
C PHE A 150 -2.33 21.10 -5.29
N GLY A 151 -1.20 21.68 -5.75
CA GLY A 151 -0.77 23.01 -5.32
C GLY A 151 -0.41 23.08 -3.83
N MET A 152 -0.22 21.92 -3.19
CA MET A 152 0.18 21.80 -1.80
C MET A 152 1.69 21.55 -1.70
N SER A 153 2.30 22.09 -0.66
CA SER A 153 3.65 21.69 -0.27
C SER A 153 3.64 20.28 0.32
N LEU A 154 4.78 19.61 0.29
CA LEU A 154 4.96 18.28 0.85
C LEU A 154 4.55 18.20 2.34
N ASN A 155 4.87 19.24 3.10
CA ASN A 155 4.49 19.33 4.52
C ASN A 155 2.96 19.44 4.72
N GLU A 156 2.26 20.16 3.84
CA GLU A 156 0.81 20.23 3.88
C GLU A 156 0.19 18.89 3.52
N GLU A 157 0.76 18.15 2.58
CA GLU A 157 0.29 16.82 2.22
C GLU A 157 0.46 15.83 3.37
N ILE A 158 1.65 15.77 3.98
CA ILE A 158 1.89 14.97 5.19
C ILE A 158 0.91 15.35 6.31
N ALA A 159 0.67 16.64 6.53
CA ALA A 159 -0.28 17.10 7.55
C ALA A 159 -1.71 16.61 7.27
N ARG A 160 -2.12 16.53 6.02
CA ARG A 160 -3.44 15.99 5.62
C ARG A 160 -3.51 14.48 5.80
N GLU A 161 -2.46 13.74 5.45
CA GLU A 161 -2.40 12.31 5.72
C GLU A 161 -2.49 12.02 7.21
N VAL A 162 -1.80 12.79 8.06
CA VAL A 162 -1.91 12.70 9.53
C VAL A 162 -3.35 12.91 9.99
N LYS A 163 -4.09 13.88 9.41
CA LYS A 163 -5.51 14.07 9.72
C LYS A 163 -6.37 12.88 9.29
N LEU A 164 -6.13 12.30 8.10
CA LEU A 164 -6.84 11.10 7.66
C LEU A 164 -6.55 9.89 8.55
N ILE A 165 -5.31 9.71 8.98
CA ILE A 165 -4.94 8.66 9.95
C ILE A 165 -5.68 8.87 11.28
N SER A 166 -5.75 10.12 11.77
CA SER A 166 -6.49 10.47 13.00
C SER A 166 -7.97 10.17 12.85
N TYR A 167 -8.57 10.53 11.71
CA TYR A 167 -9.96 10.22 11.39
C TYR A 167 -10.23 8.71 11.39
N LEU A 168 -9.39 7.92 10.69
CA LEU A 168 -9.53 6.46 10.70
C LEU A 168 -9.35 5.89 12.11
N LYS A 169 -8.40 6.40 12.89
CA LYS A 169 -8.15 5.93 14.26
C LYS A 169 -9.34 6.18 15.17
N GLU A 170 -10.04 7.28 14.97
CA GLU A 170 -11.23 7.65 15.75
C GLU A 170 -12.47 6.87 15.33
N HIS A 171 -12.74 6.76 14.02
CA HIS A 171 -13.99 6.22 13.50
C HIS A 171 -13.89 4.74 13.10
N TYR A 172 -12.72 4.29 12.60
CA TYR A 172 -12.51 2.96 12.04
C TYR A 172 -11.17 2.33 12.49
N PRO A 173 -10.88 2.24 13.81
CA PRO A 173 -9.57 1.77 14.29
C PRO A 173 -9.22 0.35 13.80
N GLN A 174 -10.23 -0.48 13.52
CA GLN A 174 -10.04 -1.81 12.95
C GLN A 174 -9.44 -1.80 11.52
N ALA A 175 -9.62 -0.70 10.78
CA ALA A 175 -9.09 -0.56 9.43
C ALA A 175 -7.61 -0.15 9.39
N LEU A 176 -7.01 0.23 10.52
CA LEU A 176 -5.59 0.62 10.62
C LEU A 176 -4.68 -0.52 11.11
N LYS A 177 -5.21 -1.70 11.37
CA LYS A 177 -4.41 -2.83 11.92
C LYS A 177 -3.29 -3.29 10.99
N GLY A 178 -3.42 -3.07 9.68
CA GLY A 178 -2.36 -3.33 8.69
C GLY A 178 -1.17 -2.38 8.81
N GLY A 179 -1.35 -1.23 9.44
CA GLY A 179 -0.31 -0.21 9.60
C GLY A 179 -0.42 0.95 8.63
N LEU A 180 0.67 1.72 8.52
CA LEU A 180 0.80 2.90 7.67
C LEU A 180 1.69 2.59 6.45
N GLY A 181 1.53 3.31 5.38
CA GLY A 181 2.27 3.17 4.14
C GLY A 181 1.33 3.21 2.92
N GLU A 182 1.87 3.15 1.74
CA GLU A 182 3.24 2.80 1.37
C GLU A 182 4.15 4.03 1.43
N ILE A 183 5.31 3.89 2.07
CA ILE A 183 6.32 4.95 2.19
C ILE A 183 7.72 4.36 1.93
N GLY A 184 8.71 5.15 1.55
CA GLY A 184 10.03 4.56 1.42
C GLY A 184 11.01 5.25 0.47
N LEU A 185 11.89 4.42 -0.13
CA LEU A 185 13.03 4.85 -0.94
C LEU A 185 13.14 4.03 -2.23
N ASP A 186 13.36 4.69 -3.35
CA ASP A 186 13.59 4.01 -4.63
C ASP A 186 14.71 4.69 -5.44
N LYS A 187 15.86 4.01 -5.57
CA LYS A 187 17.00 4.52 -6.37
C LYS A 187 16.78 4.55 -7.88
N ARG A 188 15.64 4.05 -8.37
CA ARG A 188 15.33 4.11 -9.81
C ARG A 188 14.73 5.45 -10.22
N LEU A 189 14.28 6.24 -9.25
CA LEU A 189 13.62 7.52 -9.49
C LEU A 189 14.61 8.61 -9.87
N SER A 190 14.13 9.65 -10.56
CA SER A 190 14.91 10.82 -10.91
C SER A 190 15.15 11.75 -9.72
N VAL A 191 14.28 11.70 -8.73
CA VAL A 191 14.39 12.45 -7.47
C VAL A 191 15.57 11.97 -6.66
N ALA A 192 16.41 12.91 -6.20
CA ALA A 192 17.59 12.59 -5.42
C ALA A 192 17.23 11.77 -4.17
N LEU A 193 18.05 10.73 -3.90
CA LEU A 193 17.82 9.86 -2.74
C LEU A 193 17.85 10.62 -1.41
N SER A 194 18.66 11.67 -1.30
CA SER A 194 18.68 12.56 -0.13
C SER A 194 17.34 13.23 0.13
N GLU A 195 16.66 13.67 -0.94
CA GLU A 195 15.33 14.27 -0.85
C GLU A 195 14.29 13.25 -0.42
N GLN A 196 14.31 12.05 -1.01
CA GLN A 196 13.42 10.95 -0.59
C GLN A 196 13.63 10.60 0.91
N ILE A 197 14.88 10.61 1.40
CA ILE A 197 15.20 10.35 2.81
C ILE A 197 14.61 11.44 3.71
N GLU A 198 14.67 12.71 3.33
CA GLU A 198 14.11 13.80 4.13
C GLU A 198 12.56 13.75 4.15
N VAL A 199 11.93 13.38 3.05
CA VAL A 199 10.49 13.16 3.01
C VAL A 199 10.09 11.99 3.92
N LEU A 200 10.77 10.85 3.79
CA LEU A 200 10.53 9.69 4.64
C LEU A 200 10.74 10.03 6.12
N ARG A 201 11.81 10.78 6.45
CA ARG A 201 12.08 11.27 7.80
C ARG A 201 10.92 12.12 8.34
N SER A 202 10.47 13.09 7.55
CA SER A 202 9.39 14.01 7.92
C SER A 202 8.08 13.24 8.15
N TYR A 203 7.78 12.26 7.28
CA TYR A 203 6.61 11.41 7.41
C TYR A 203 6.66 10.58 8.72
N LEU A 204 7.78 9.91 8.98
CA LEU A 204 7.95 9.10 10.18
C LEU A 204 7.82 9.94 11.46
N LEU A 205 8.41 11.14 11.50
CA LEU A 205 8.29 12.05 12.65
C LEU A 205 6.85 12.48 12.89
N SER A 206 6.11 12.73 11.82
CA SER A 206 4.73 13.18 11.90
C SER A 206 3.76 12.07 12.30
N THR A 207 4.13 10.78 12.09
CA THR A 207 3.20 9.67 12.25
C THR A 207 3.58 8.65 13.33
N MET A 208 4.85 8.62 13.79
CA MET A 208 5.31 7.61 14.75
C MET A 208 4.54 7.61 16.09
N HIS A 209 3.91 8.73 16.46
CA HIS A 209 3.10 8.83 17.67
C HIS A 209 1.80 8.00 17.62
N PHE A 210 1.39 7.54 16.42
CA PHE A 210 0.25 6.63 16.28
C PHE A 210 0.55 5.21 16.76
N ASN A 211 1.83 4.84 16.90
CA ASN A 211 2.29 3.50 17.29
C ASN A 211 1.77 2.38 16.38
N LEU A 212 1.72 2.64 15.08
CA LEU A 212 1.32 1.69 14.05
C LEU A 212 2.55 1.15 13.29
N PRO A 213 2.52 -0.10 12.80
CA PRO A 213 3.59 -0.61 11.94
C PRO A 213 3.59 0.09 10.59
N TYR A 214 4.70 0.01 9.86
CA TYR A 214 4.84 0.62 8.53
C TYR A 214 5.07 -0.43 7.45
N SER A 215 4.55 -0.19 6.25
CA SER A 215 4.95 -0.89 5.03
C SER A 215 5.91 -0.01 4.23
N PHE A 216 7.17 -0.46 4.14
CA PHE A 216 8.23 0.27 3.47
C PHE A 216 8.44 -0.22 2.06
N HIS A 217 8.30 0.68 1.08
CA HIS A 217 8.87 0.53 -0.24
C HIS A 217 10.38 0.70 -0.19
N CYS A 218 11.14 -0.24 -0.73
CA CYS A 218 12.59 -0.09 -0.74
C CYS A 218 13.22 -0.77 -1.96
N VAL A 219 13.61 0.03 -2.95
CA VAL A 219 14.27 -0.49 -4.15
C VAL A 219 15.71 0.00 -4.22
N LYS A 220 16.64 -0.97 -4.11
CA LYS A 220 18.11 -0.73 -4.17
C LYS A 220 18.63 0.27 -3.13
N ALA A 221 17.85 0.61 -2.07
CA ALA A 221 18.16 1.61 -1.06
C ALA A 221 18.13 1.04 0.39
N TYR A 222 18.35 -0.27 0.55
CA TYR A 222 18.23 -0.95 1.84
C TYR A 222 19.22 -0.45 2.89
N ASP A 223 20.43 -0.09 2.48
CA ASP A 223 21.45 0.42 3.40
C ASP A 223 21.11 1.83 3.89
N GLU A 224 20.51 2.64 3.05
CA GLU A 224 20.04 3.98 3.40
C GLU A 224 18.82 3.91 4.32
N LEU A 225 17.87 3.02 4.03
CA LEU A 225 16.75 2.75 4.92
C LEU A 225 17.23 2.27 6.28
N TYR A 226 18.16 1.31 6.32
CA TYR A 226 18.77 0.83 7.55
C TYR A 226 19.42 1.98 8.35
N LYS A 227 20.26 2.82 7.71
CA LYS A 227 20.92 3.95 8.36
C LYS A 227 19.91 4.92 8.97
N LEU A 228 18.84 5.24 8.23
CA LEU A 228 17.79 6.13 8.71
C LEU A 228 17.11 5.54 9.96
N LEU A 229 16.64 4.29 9.88
CA LEU A 229 15.88 3.65 10.96
C LEU A 229 16.74 3.26 12.17
N ASN A 230 18.04 3.04 11.98
CA ASN A 230 18.99 2.80 13.08
C ASN A 230 19.52 4.09 13.73
N SER A 231 19.13 5.28 13.23
CA SER A 231 19.52 6.55 13.82
C SER A 231 18.91 6.71 15.23
N GLN A 232 19.54 7.53 16.08
CA GLN A 232 19.06 7.81 17.44
C GLN A 232 17.58 8.25 17.48
N GLN A 233 17.12 8.86 16.41
CA GLN A 233 15.76 9.38 16.27
C GLN A 233 14.71 8.27 16.20
N PHE A 234 15.01 7.16 15.49
CA PHE A 234 14.05 6.12 15.13
C PHE A 234 14.33 4.74 15.72
N LYS A 235 15.56 4.47 16.14
CA LYS A 235 15.99 3.16 16.63
C LYS A 235 15.07 2.64 17.75
N GLY A 236 14.52 1.45 17.53
CA GLY A 236 13.60 0.79 18.48
C GLY A 236 12.21 1.41 18.58
N LYS A 237 11.88 2.41 17.76
CA LYS A 237 10.57 3.08 17.76
C LYS A 237 9.72 2.74 16.53
N ILE A 238 10.35 2.24 15.47
CA ILE A 238 9.71 1.93 14.20
C ILE A 238 9.61 0.43 14.05
N THR A 239 8.42 -0.05 13.76
CA THR A 239 8.13 -1.45 13.42
C THR A 239 7.41 -1.51 12.08
N GLY A 240 7.32 -2.69 11.47
CA GLY A 240 6.61 -2.87 10.20
C GLY A 240 7.27 -3.90 9.32
N CYS A 241 7.17 -3.72 8.02
CA CYS A 241 7.78 -4.61 7.04
C CYS A 241 8.43 -3.83 5.90
N VAL A 242 9.42 -4.44 5.27
CA VAL A 242 9.89 -4.03 3.95
C VAL A 242 9.23 -4.94 2.94
N HIS A 243 8.25 -4.40 2.19
CA HIS A 243 7.53 -5.16 1.19
C HIS A 243 8.38 -5.38 -0.07
N GLY A 244 8.01 -6.34 -0.91
CA GLY A 244 8.69 -6.61 -2.17
C GLY A 244 10.20 -6.86 -2.04
N PHE A 245 10.65 -7.39 -0.89
CA PHE A 245 12.07 -7.46 -0.58
C PHE A 245 12.86 -8.25 -1.62
N ASN A 246 13.88 -7.61 -2.18
CA ASN A 246 14.78 -8.21 -3.17
C ASN A 246 16.26 -7.95 -2.87
N GLY A 247 16.59 -7.59 -1.64
CA GLY A 247 17.96 -7.34 -1.15
C GLY A 247 18.77 -8.61 -0.90
N SER A 248 19.93 -8.47 -0.25
CA SER A 248 20.77 -9.57 0.22
C SER A 248 20.27 -10.13 1.56
N CYS A 249 20.69 -11.36 1.90
CA CYS A 249 20.37 -11.95 3.21
C CYS A 249 20.92 -11.10 4.38
N GLN A 250 22.08 -10.47 4.20
CA GLN A 250 22.68 -9.59 5.21
C GLN A 250 21.83 -8.32 5.43
N GLN A 251 21.29 -7.74 4.35
CA GLN A 251 20.38 -6.60 4.44
C GLN A 251 19.07 -7.00 5.11
N ALA A 252 18.51 -8.17 4.77
CA ALA A 252 17.32 -8.70 5.43
C ALA A 252 17.54 -8.90 6.94
N LEU A 253 18.65 -9.54 7.33
CA LEU A 253 19.02 -9.73 8.73
C LEU A 253 19.18 -8.41 9.46
N ALA A 254 19.84 -7.42 8.84
CA ALA A 254 20.04 -6.11 9.45
C ALA A 254 18.72 -5.39 9.70
N LEU A 255 17.81 -5.39 8.73
CA LEU A 255 16.48 -4.80 8.85
C LEU A 255 15.60 -5.56 9.85
N ASN A 256 15.67 -6.90 9.86
CA ASN A 256 14.93 -7.72 10.82
C ASN A 256 15.40 -7.46 12.27
N LYS A 257 16.70 -7.28 12.50
CA LYS A 257 17.25 -6.88 13.81
C LYS A 257 16.77 -5.50 14.28
N LEU A 258 16.32 -4.64 13.39
CA LEU A 258 15.65 -3.37 13.74
C LEU A 258 14.16 -3.55 14.09
N GLY A 259 13.62 -4.76 13.99
CA GLY A 259 12.21 -5.05 14.25
C GLY A 259 11.33 -5.04 13.00
N LEU A 260 11.92 -4.98 11.79
CA LEU A 260 11.16 -5.05 10.55
C LEU A 260 10.99 -6.49 10.08
N LYS A 261 9.82 -6.81 9.59
CA LYS A 261 9.52 -8.05 8.86
C LYS A 261 9.92 -7.92 7.39
N ILE A 262 10.03 -9.04 6.70
CA ILE A 262 10.44 -9.11 5.29
C ILE A 262 9.26 -9.59 4.45
N GLY A 263 8.78 -8.74 3.56
CA GLY A 263 7.70 -9.04 2.62
C GLY A 263 8.22 -9.78 1.40
N LEU A 264 7.61 -10.90 1.05
CA LEU A 264 7.93 -11.72 -0.11
C LEU A 264 6.69 -11.87 -0.99
N GLY A 265 6.80 -11.38 -2.21
CA GLY A 265 5.73 -11.41 -3.19
C GLY A 265 5.95 -12.41 -4.34
N ARG A 266 5.39 -12.12 -5.50
CA ARG A 266 5.38 -12.98 -6.70
C ARG A 266 6.77 -13.43 -7.16
N SER A 267 7.83 -12.68 -6.86
CA SER A 267 9.21 -13.08 -7.15
C SER A 267 9.59 -14.43 -6.51
N LEU A 268 8.94 -14.79 -5.40
CA LEU A 268 9.09 -16.07 -4.72
C LEU A 268 8.65 -17.27 -5.59
N LEU A 269 7.68 -17.10 -6.48
CA LEU A 269 7.13 -18.19 -7.30
C LEU A 269 8.11 -18.68 -8.37
N GLY A 270 9.07 -17.85 -8.78
CA GLY A 270 10.10 -18.27 -9.76
C GLY A 270 11.06 -19.31 -9.19
N GLN A 271 11.25 -20.44 -9.91
CA GLN A 271 12.17 -21.51 -9.48
C GLN A 271 13.61 -21.00 -9.28
N GLN A 272 14.04 -20.04 -10.09
CA GLN A 272 15.38 -19.43 -9.98
C GLN A 272 15.62 -18.75 -8.62
N ASN A 273 14.57 -18.41 -7.90
CA ASN A 273 14.65 -17.70 -6.61
C ASN A 273 14.67 -18.64 -5.39
N GLU A 274 14.44 -19.96 -5.58
CA GLU A 274 14.38 -20.91 -4.45
C GLU A 274 15.64 -20.91 -3.60
N LYS A 275 16.82 -20.91 -4.23
CA LYS A 275 18.11 -20.89 -3.51
C LYS A 275 18.26 -19.62 -2.68
N LYS A 276 17.84 -18.46 -3.23
CA LYS A 276 17.91 -17.17 -2.54
C LYS A 276 16.99 -17.15 -1.33
N ILE A 277 15.79 -17.70 -1.46
CA ILE A 277 14.79 -17.72 -0.38
C ILE A 277 15.19 -18.72 0.70
N THR A 278 15.68 -19.92 0.32
CA THR A 278 16.22 -20.87 1.28
C THR A 278 17.35 -20.24 2.09
N ALA A 279 18.30 -19.57 1.44
CA ALA A 279 19.35 -18.83 2.13
C ALA A 279 18.79 -17.71 3.03
N LEU A 280 17.75 -16.99 2.60
CA LEU A 280 17.10 -15.94 3.42
C LEU A 280 16.54 -16.53 4.71
N LEU A 281 15.90 -17.71 4.65
CA LEU A 281 15.29 -18.37 5.80
C LEU A 281 16.34 -18.84 6.85
N GLU A 282 17.61 -18.93 6.49
CA GLU A 282 18.71 -19.17 7.45
C GLU A 282 19.02 -17.94 8.31
N TYR A 283 18.66 -16.73 7.83
CA TYR A 283 18.94 -15.45 8.49
C TYR A 283 17.71 -14.81 9.14
N VAL A 284 16.53 -15.01 8.56
CA VAL A 284 15.27 -14.39 9.01
C VAL A 284 14.31 -15.48 9.44
N PRO A 285 13.81 -15.45 10.68
CA PRO A 285 12.83 -16.40 11.16
C PRO A 285 11.56 -16.42 10.31
N LEU A 286 10.99 -17.61 10.07
CA LEU A 286 9.78 -17.77 9.25
C LEU A 286 8.62 -16.87 9.71
N LYS A 287 8.45 -16.68 11.03
CA LYS A 287 7.43 -15.79 11.63
C LYS A 287 7.58 -14.31 11.25
N ASP A 288 8.77 -13.92 10.78
CA ASP A 288 9.09 -12.56 10.37
C ASP A 288 9.07 -12.39 8.84
N ILE A 289 8.65 -13.42 8.11
CA ILE A 289 8.35 -13.36 6.68
C ILE A 289 6.86 -13.09 6.51
N LEU A 290 6.51 -12.10 5.69
CA LEU A 290 5.14 -11.79 5.29
C LEU A 290 4.95 -12.12 3.82
N LEU A 291 3.76 -12.59 3.47
CA LEU A 291 3.39 -12.89 2.09
C LEU A 291 2.48 -11.80 1.55
N GLU A 292 2.69 -11.45 0.29
CA GLU A 292 1.98 -10.35 -0.35
C GLU A 292 1.79 -10.60 -1.84
N SER A 293 0.72 -10.06 -2.41
CA SER A 293 0.52 -10.10 -3.86
C SER A 293 1.21 -8.94 -4.55
N ASP A 294 1.36 -7.82 -3.87
CA ASP A 294 1.74 -6.53 -4.44
C ASP A 294 0.85 -6.21 -5.67
N PHE A 295 -0.44 -6.52 -5.52
CA PHE A 295 -1.41 -6.31 -6.60
C PHE A 295 -1.72 -4.82 -6.71
N ASP A 296 -1.43 -4.25 -7.88
CA ASP A 296 -1.64 -2.84 -8.18
C ASP A 296 -2.81 -2.57 -9.14
N GLY A 297 -3.50 -3.63 -9.58
CA GLY A 297 -4.57 -3.55 -10.56
C GLY A 297 -4.10 -3.41 -12.01
N SER A 298 -2.80 -3.24 -12.27
CA SER A 298 -2.25 -2.96 -13.60
C SER A 298 -2.16 -4.19 -14.51
N SER A 299 -2.03 -5.38 -13.94
CA SER A 299 -1.74 -6.62 -14.69
C SER A 299 -2.99 -7.37 -15.15
N SER A 300 -4.11 -7.17 -14.50
CA SER A 300 -5.43 -7.67 -14.90
C SER A 300 -6.48 -6.99 -14.01
N LEU A 301 -7.70 -6.82 -14.52
CA LEU A 301 -8.83 -6.36 -13.71
C LEU A 301 -9.23 -7.38 -12.61
N ASN A 302 -8.48 -8.49 -12.50
CA ASN A 302 -8.75 -9.59 -11.59
C ASN A 302 -7.56 -9.81 -10.64
N TYR A 303 -7.79 -9.57 -9.35
CA TYR A 303 -6.95 -10.10 -8.29
C TYR A 303 -6.97 -11.63 -8.39
N ASP A 304 -5.81 -12.27 -8.25
CA ASP A 304 -5.69 -13.73 -8.17
C ASP A 304 -5.40 -14.12 -6.72
N ASP A 305 -6.43 -14.57 -6.01
CA ASP A 305 -6.36 -14.97 -4.60
C ASP A 305 -5.51 -16.23 -4.37
N ARG A 306 -5.23 -17.02 -5.42
CA ARG A 306 -4.35 -18.17 -5.34
C ARG A 306 -2.88 -17.78 -5.12
N VAL A 307 -2.48 -16.57 -5.53
CA VAL A 307 -1.10 -16.10 -5.42
C VAL A 307 -0.58 -16.21 -3.99
N VAL A 308 -1.34 -15.71 -3.01
CA VAL A 308 -0.92 -15.75 -1.60
C VAL A 308 -0.88 -17.18 -1.08
N ALA A 309 -1.83 -18.02 -1.48
CA ALA A 309 -1.86 -19.44 -1.11
C ALA A 309 -0.68 -20.21 -1.72
N GLU A 310 -0.35 -19.98 -2.98
CA GLU A 310 0.81 -20.58 -3.65
C GLU A 310 2.13 -20.14 -3.02
N LEU A 311 2.23 -18.86 -2.63
CA LEU A 311 3.37 -18.33 -1.91
C LEU A 311 3.55 -19.01 -0.55
N ASP A 312 2.46 -19.19 0.20
CA ASP A 312 2.50 -19.86 1.51
C ASP A 312 2.94 -21.32 1.36
N CYS A 313 2.31 -22.08 0.47
CA CYS A 313 2.68 -23.47 0.20
C CYS A 313 4.17 -23.60 -0.16
N LYS A 314 4.68 -22.70 -1.02
CA LYS A 314 6.08 -22.71 -1.43
C LYS A 314 7.01 -22.36 -0.27
N LEU A 315 6.68 -21.33 0.50
CA LEU A 315 7.48 -20.91 1.65
C LEU A 315 7.57 -22.02 2.71
N GLN A 316 6.46 -22.66 3.05
CA GLN A 316 6.43 -23.78 3.98
C GLN A 316 7.26 -24.98 3.49
N SER A 317 7.16 -25.29 2.17
CA SER A 317 7.98 -26.35 1.55
C SER A 317 9.48 -26.04 1.63
N LEU A 318 9.90 -24.81 1.40
CA LEU A 318 11.31 -24.41 1.49
C LEU A 318 11.81 -24.43 2.93
N ALA A 319 11.00 -23.90 3.87
CA ALA A 319 11.32 -23.90 5.30
C ALA A 319 11.47 -25.33 5.85
N GLY A 320 10.64 -26.27 5.40
CA GLY A 320 10.70 -27.68 5.82
C GLY A 320 11.96 -28.43 5.35
N ARG A 321 12.73 -27.86 4.41
CA ARG A 321 13.99 -28.43 3.91
C ARG A 321 15.23 -27.94 4.68
N LEU A 322 15.05 -26.95 5.57
CA LEU A 322 16.16 -26.45 6.38
C LEU A 322 16.53 -27.48 7.47
N PRO A 323 17.82 -27.64 7.81
CA PRO A 323 18.24 -28.45 8.95
C PRO A 323 17.63 -27.87 10.23
N LYS A 324 17.10 -28.77 11.06
CA LYS A 324 16.51 -28.43 12.36
C LYS A 324 17.61 -28.03 13.35
#